data_6012db8417bc63c56e1ff52e879a12c5
#
_entry.id   6012db8417bc63c56e1ff52e879a12c5
#
_cell.length_a   1.000
_cell.length_b   1.000
_cell.length_c   1.000
_cell.angle_alpha   90.00
_cell.angle_beta   90.00
_cell.angle_gamma   90.00
#
_symmetry.space_group_name_H-M   'P 1'
#
loop_
_entity.id
_entity.type
_entity.pdbx_description
1 polymer ?
#
loop_
_entity_poly.entity_id
_entity_poly.type
_entity_poly.pdbx_seq_one_letter_code
_entity_poly.pdbx_strand_id
1 'polypeptide(L)'
;MGFKGCGILLTENCNARCKMCCDSRGLVRGKTLTIEELDLILKNIKECPSIDLIGVTGGEPMLYPDLVEHIINFDYGRKVGITIKTNGFWGKDINKARNFIERNKSKIKMISFSYDQFHKEFIDLQNILNIVDI
;
A
#
# COMPACT_ATOMS: atom_id res chain seq x y z
N MET A 1 -25.90 -9.37 3.02
CA MET A 1 -24.59 -9.96 3.01
C MET A 1 -23.53 -8.98 3.39
N GLY A 2 -22.67 -9.42 4.23
CA GLY A 2 -21.60 -8.59 4.71
C GLY A 2 -20.53 -8.37 3.69
N PHE A 3 -19.89 -7.26 3.86
CA PHE A 3 -18.68 -6.86 3.18
C PHE A 3 -17.49 -7.57 3.78
N LYS A 4 -16.59 -8.09 2.95
CA LYS A 4 -15.38 -8.74 3.44
C LYS A 4 -14.13 -8.09 2.83
N GLY A 5 -13.17 -7.82 3.69
CA GLY A 5 -11.86 -7.30 3.33
C GLY A 5 -10.76 -8.32 3.54
N CYS A 6 -9.69 -8.16 2.79
CA CYS A 6 -8.47 -8.95 2.89
C CYS A 6 -7.29 -8.03 2.95
N GLY A 7 -6.35 -8.28 3.86
CA GLY A 7 -5.11 -7.50 3.95
C GLY A 7 -3.96 -8.26 3.31
N ILE A 8 -3.16 -7.56 2.52
CA ILE A 8 -1.93 -8.10 1.95
C ILE A 8 -0.75 -7.39 2.57
N LEU A 9 0.08 -8.13 3.28
CA LEU A 9 1.35 -7.64 3.80
C LEU A 9 2.38 -7.81 2.69
N LEU A 10 2.57 -6.75 1.89
CA LEU A 10 3.38 -6.81 0.68
C LEU A 10 4.85 -6.99 0.97
N THR A 11 5.35 -6.31 1.99
CA THR A 11 6.76 -6.32 2.32
C THR A 11 6.97 -6.09 3.82
N GLU A 12 8.05 -6.62 4.34
CA GLU A 12 8.51 -6.34 5.70
C GLU A 12 9.49 -5.17 5.74
N ASN A 13 9.93 -4.69 4.57
CA ASN A 13 10.86 -3.59 4.47
C ASN A 13 10.16 -2.25 4.69
N CYS A 14 10.83 -1.34 5.37
CA CYS A 14 10.33 0.01 5.59
C CYS A 14 11.50 0.99 5.60
N ASN A 15 11.27 2.19 5.09
CA ASN A 15 12.26 3.27 5.11
C ASN A 15 12.14 4.15 6.36
N ALA A 16 11.21 3.84 7.27
CA ALA A 16 11.05 4.52 8.54
C ALA A 16 11.16 3.50 9.68
N ARG A 17 11.96 3.80 10.70
CA ARG A 17 12.18 2.90 11.85
C ARG A 17 11.43 3.46 13.05
N CYS A 18 10.10 3.37 13.00
CA CYS A 18 9.25 3.96 14.00
C CYS A 18 9.24 3.15 15.28
N LYS A 19 9.36 3.85 16.43
CA LYS A 19 9.34 3.20 17.74
C LYS A 19 7.99 2.53 18.01
N MET A 20 6.93 3.06 17.42
CA MET A 20 5.56 2.55 17.59
C MET A 20 5.15 1.64 16.44
N CYS A 21 6.08 1.18 15.64
CA CYS A 21 5.77 0.25 14.57
C CYS A 21 5.29 -1.07 15.17
N CYS A 22 4.13 -1.54 14.75
CA CYS A 22 3.60 -2.82 15.21
C CYS A 22 4.41 -4.00 14.67
N ASP A 23 5.20 -3.76 13.64
CA ASP A 23 6.12 -4.73 13.08
C ASP A 23 7.55 -4.26 13.34
N SER A 24 8.18 -4.81 14.36
CA SER A 24 9.55 -4.45 14.74
C SER A 24 10.59 -4.79 13.65
N ARG A 25 10.18 -5.50 12.60
CA ARG A 25 11.06 -5.84 11.49
C ARG A 25 11.46 -4.62 10.65
N GLY A 26 10.88 -3.47 10.91
CA GLY A 26 11.35 -2.22 10.32
C GLY A 26 12.81 -1.93 10.61
N LEU A 27 13.39 -2.55 11.64
CA LEU A 27 14.80 -2.43 12.00
C LEU A 27 15.68 -3.45 11.28
N VAL A 28 15.09 -4.47 10.67
CA VAL A 28 15.80 -5.55 10.01
C VAL A 28 15.25 -5.69 8.60
N ARG A 29 16.13 -5.92 7.63
CA ARG A 29 15.72 -6.15 6.27
C ARG A 29 14.85 -7.41 6.22
N GLY A 30 13.59 -7.23 5.81
CA GLY A 30 12.61 -8.30 5.77
C GLY A 30 12.35 -8.80 4.36
N LYS A 31 11.41 -9.74 4.27
CA LYS A 31 11.01 -10.36 3.01
C LYS A 31 9.98 -9.49 2.28
N THR A 32 10.07 -9.50 0.96
CA THR A 32 9.06 -8.90 0.08
C THR A 32 8.46 -10.02 -0.79
N LEU A 33 7.15 -9.96 -1.01
CA LEU A 33 6.49 -10.93 -1.88
C LEU A 33 7.03 -10.83 -3.31
N THR A 34 7.26 -11.97 -3.93
CA THR A 34 7.59 -12.00 -5.35
C THR A 34 6.33 -11.84 -6.19
N ILE A 35 6.48 -11.53 -7.48
CA ILE A 35 5.35 -11.46 -8.40
C ILE A 35 4.59 -12.78 -8.42
N GLU A 36 5.29 -13.91 -8.41
CA GLU A 36 4.68 -15.23 -8.43
C GLU A 36 3.86 -15.50 -7.18
N GLU A 37 4.40 -15.16 -6.02
CA GLU A 37 3.69 -15.30 -4.75
C GLU A 37 2.45 -14.39 -4.72
N LEU A 38 2.61 -13.16 -5.20
CA LEU A 38 1.53 -12.20 -5.26
C LEU A 38 0.41 -12.68 -6.19
N ASP A 39 0.76 -13.19 -7.38
CA ASP A 39 -0.22 -13.71 -8.32
C ASP A 39 -1.04 -14.86 -7.71
N LEU A 40 -0.38 -15.73 -6.94
CA LEU A 40 -1.07 -16.82 -6.28
C LEU A 40 -2.11 -16.30 -5.26
N ILE A 41 -1.72 -15.31 -4.49
CA ILE A 41 -2.64 -14.65 -3.54
C ILE A 41 -3.82 -14.02 -4.28
N LEU A 42 -3.53 -13.28 -5.35
CA LEU A 42 -4.58 -12.56 -6.10
C LEU A 42 -5.53 -13.51 -6.80
N LYS A 43 -5.04 -14.65 -7.30
CA LYS A 43 -5.90 -15.69 -7.88
C LYS A 43 -6.85 -16.26 -6.83
N ASN A 44 -6.35 -16.50 -5.62
CA ASN A 44 -7.18 -16.99 -4.53
C ASN A 44 -8.25 -15.97 -4.15
N ILE A 45 -7.92 -14.68 -4.15
CA ILE A 45 -8.88 -13.61 -3.90
C ILE A 45 -9.94 -13.58 -5.01
N LYS A 46 -9.52 -13.74 -6.26
CA LYS A 46 -10.45 -13.77 -7.39
C LYS A 46 -11.47 -14.91 -7.25
N GLU A 47 -11.04 -16.05 -6.75
CA GLU A 47 -11.90 -17.22 -6.55
C GLU A 47 -12.80 -17.10 -5.32
N CYS A 48 -12.65 -16.04 -4.53
CA CYS A 48 -13.45 -15.80 -3.34
C CYS A 48 -14.34 -14.57 -3.55
N PRO A 49 -15.53 -14.72 -4.15
CA PRO A 49 -16.35 -13.57 -4.56
C PRO A 49 -16.87 -12.71 -3.41
N SER A 50 -16.81 -13.20 -2.18
CA SER A 50 -17.20 -12.41 -1.02
C SER A 50 -16.17 -11.33 -0.65
N ILE A 51 -14.94 -11.40 -1.17
CA ILE A 51 -13.93 -10.39 -0.92
C ILE A 51 -14.12 -9.25 -1.92
N ASP A 52 -14.44 -8.06 -1.44
CA ASP A 52 -14.66 -6.88 -2.27
C ASP A 52 -13.75 -5.71 -1.90
N LEU A 53 -12.85 -5.91 -0.93
CA LEU A 53 -11.88 -4.91 -0.51
C LEU A 53 -10.52 -5.57 -0.23
N ILE A 54 -9.46 -4.98 -0.76
CA ILE A 54 -8.09 -5.41 -0.48
C ILE A 54 -7.34 -4.24 0.16
N GLY A 55 -6.79 -4.47 1.34
CA GLY A 55 -5.92 -3.51 2.01
C GLY A 55 -4.46 -3.87 1.76
N VAL A 56 -3.71 -2.97 1.17
CA VAL A 56 -2.28 -3.14 0.94
C VAL A 56 -1.51 -2.48 2.07
N THR A 57 -0.73 -3.27 2.76
CA THR A 57 0.03 -2.83 3.92
C THR A 57 1.40 -3.52 3.93
N GLY A 58 2.15 -3.33 5.00
CA GLY A 58 3.46 -3.94 5.16
C GLY A 58 4.32 -3.05 6.03
N GLY A 59 5.63 -3.14 5.88
CA GLY A 59 6.54 -2.10 6.34
C GLY A 59 6.16 -0.81 5.64
N GLU A 60 6.63 -0.64 4.42
CA GLU A 60 6.17 0.46 3.55
C GLU A 60 5.92 -0.07 2.14
N PRO A 61 4.65 -0.28 1.75
CA PRO A 61 4.35 -0.88 0.45
C PRO A 61 4.79 -0.04 -0.74
N MET A 62 4.84 1.28 -0.58
CA MET A 62 5.22 2.18 -1.67
C MET A 62 6.72 2.20 -1.95
N LEU A 63 7.51 1.41 -1.24
CA LEU A 63 8.88 1.08 -1.67
C LEU A 63 8.85 0.22 -2.94
N TYR A 64 7.72 -0.45 -3.19
CA TYR A 64 7.54 -1.34 -4.34
C TYR A 64 6.26 -0.96 -5.10
N PRO A 65 6.25 0.24 -5.72
CA PRO A 65 5.04 0.73 -6.38
C PRO A 65 4.57 -0.16 -7.52
N ASP A 66 5.48 -0.87 -8.19
CA ASP A 66 5.11 -1.78 -9.27
C ASP A 66 4.28 -2.95 -8.75
N LEU A 67 4.61 -3.47 -7.56
CA LEU A 67 3.82 -4.52 -6.93
C LEU A 67 2.46 -4.00 -6.49
N VAL A 68 2.40 -2.79 -5.97
CA VAL A 68 1.13 -2.16 -5.60
C VAL A 68 0.25 -2.00 -6.84
N GLU A 69 0.81 -1.50 -7.94
CA GLU A 69 0.05 -1.35 -9.18
C GLU A 69 -0.39 -2.71 -9.74
N HIS A 70 0.40 -3.75 -9.56
CA HIS A 70 0.02 -5.10 -9.96
C HIS A 70 -1.24 -5.56 -9.23
N ILE A 71 -1.35 -5.27 -7.94
CA ILE A 71 -2.56 -5.55 -7.16
C ILE A 71 -3.74 -4.75 -7.68
N ILE A 72 -3.53 -3.45 -7.94
CA ILE A 72 -4.59 -2.55 -8.39
C ILE A 72 -5.14 -2.99 -9.76
N ASN A 73 -4.27 -3.39 -10.66
CA ASN A 73 -4.63 -3.68 -12.04
C ASN A 73 -4.96 -5.14 -12.32
N PHE A 74 -4.88 -6.00 -11.32
CA PHE A 74 -5.22 -7.41 -11.49
C PHE A 74 -6.71 -7.55 -11.87
N ASP A 75 -7.00 -8.48 -12.76
CA ASP A 75 -8.38 -8.74 -13.20
C ASP A 75 -9.08 -9.70 -12.24
N TYR A 76 -9.89 -9.15 -11.35
CA TYR A 76 -10.65 -9.93 -10.38
C TYR A 76 -11.98 -10.45 -10.94
N GLY A 77 -12.32 -10.06 -12.17
CA GLY A 77 -13.63 -10.42 -12.76
C GLY A 77 -14.81 -9.67 -12.12
N ARG A 78 -14.53 -8.75 -11.20
CA ARG A 78 -15.52 -7.92 -10.52
C ARG A 78 -14.85 -6.68 -9.97
N LYS A 79 -15.64 -5.76 -9.45
CA LYS A 79 -15.09 -4.55 -8.83
C LYS A 79 -14.59 -4.88 -7.42
N VAL A 80 -13.30 -4.61 -7.18
CA VAL A 80 -12.69 -4.77 -5.87
C VAL A 80 -12.04 -3.44 -5.49
N GLY A 81 -12.37 -2.93 -4.31
CA GLY A 81 -11.79 -1.69 -3.81
C GLY A 81 -10.38 -1.94 -3.25
N ILE A 82 -9.48 -1.02 -3.51
CA ILE A 82 -8.11 -1.11 -3.02
C ILE A 82 -7.86 0.02 -2.02
N THR A 83 -7.36 -0.31 -0.86
CA THR A 83 -6.89 0.69 0.10
C THR A 83 -5.39 0.49 0.32
N ILE A 84 -4.68 1.58 0.56
CA ILE A 84 -3.22 1.56 0.75
C ILE A 84 -2.90 2.25 2.06
N LYS A 85 -2.12 1.59 2.90
CA LYS A 85 -1.59 2.19 4.12
C LYS A 85 -0.11 2.50 3.90
N THR A 86 0.27 3.76 4.01
CA THR A 86 1.61 4.22 3.66
C THR A 86 2.07 5.33 4.60
N ASN A 87 3.38 5.51 4.71
CA ASN A 87 3.94 6.63 5.45
C ASN A 87 4.05 7.91 4.61
N GLY A 88 3.79 7.81 3.31
CA GLY A 88 3.74 8.99 2.44
C GLY A 88 5.07 9.50 1.92
N PHE A 89 6.17 8.80 2.14
CA PHE A 89 7.49 9.27 1.72
C PHE A 89 7.57 9.61 0.23
N TRP A 90 6.79 8.90 -0.58
CA TRP A 90 6.79 9.03 -2.04
C TRP A 90 6.24 10.37 -2.54
N GLY A 91 5.60 11.14 -1.67
CA GLY A 91 5.18 12.51 -2.00
C GLY A 91 6.35 13.48 -2.19
N LYS A 92 7.57 13.07 -1.86
CA LYS A 92 8.77 13.86 -2.09
C LYS A 92 8.96 14.19 -3.57
N ASP A 93 8.64 13.25 -4.45
CA ASP A 93 8.64 13.48 -5.89
C ASP A 93 7.19 13.68 -6.35
N ILE A 94 6.78 14.93 -6.44
CA ILE A 94 5.39 15.30 -6.76
C ILE A 94 4.97 14.74 -8.13
N ASN A 95 5.86 14.73 -9.11
CA ASN A 95 5.52 14.26 -10.45
C ASN A 95 5.25 12.76 -10.45
N LYS A 96 6.08 11.97 -9.78
CA LYS A 96 5.87 10.53 -9.67
C LYS A 96 4.59 10.23 -8.88
N ALA A 97 4.37 10.95 -7.78
CA ALA A 97 3.17 10.77 -6.97
C ALA A 97 1.91 11.09 -7.79
N ARG A 98 1.92 12.19 -8.52
CA ARG A 98 0.79 12.57 -9.36
C ARG A 98 0.52 11.52 -10.44
N ASN A 99 1.56 11.06 -11.11
CA ASN A 99 1.41 10.03 -12.13
C ASN A 99 0.80 8.75 -11.57
N PHE A 100 1.26 8.30 -10.41
CA PHE A 100 0.71 7.13 -9.75
C PHE A 100 -0.77 7.32 -9.41
N ILE A 101 -1.11 8.44 -8.78
CA ILE A 101 -2.48 8.72 -8.38
C ILE A 101 -3.40 8.83 -9.61
N GLU A 102 -2.98 9.57 -10.64
CA GLU A 102 -3.81 9.77 -11.83
C GLU A 102 -4.06 8.47 -12.58
N ARG A 103 -3.08 7.58 -12.64
CA ARG A 103 -3.26 6.27 -13.28
C ARG A 103 -4.22 5.37 -12.53
N ASN A 104 -4.30 5.50 -11.21
CA ASN A 104 -4.93 4.49 -10.36
C ASN A 104 -6.12 5.00 -9.54
N LYS A 105 -6.39 6.29 -9.55
CA LYS A 105 -7.40 6.88 -8.65
C LYS A 105 -8.80 6.27 -8.78
N SER A 106 -9.17 5.83 -9.96
CA SER A 106 -10.50 5.22 -10.17
C SER A 106 -10.63 3.86 -9.48
N LYS A 107 -9.53 3.23 -9.15
CA LYS A 107 -9.50 1.90 -8.53
C LYS A 107 -9.10 1.94 -7.06
N ILE A 108 -8.50 3.03 -6.61
CA ILE A 108 -8.12 3.21 -5.22
C ILE A 108 -9.31 3.80 -4.45
N LYS A 109 -9.73 3.09 -3.42
CA LYS A 109 -10.83 3.53 -2.58
C LYS A 109 -10.37 4.52 -1.52
N MET A 110 -9.19 4.28 -0.94
CA MET A 110 -8.65 5.12 0.12
C MET A 110 -7.15 4.94 0.25
N ILE A 111 -6.47 6.02 0.56
CA ILE A 111 -5.07 5.98 0.99
C ILE A 111 -5.03 6.49 2.42
N SER A 112 -4.48 5.68 3.32
CA SER A 112 -4.34 6.00 4.72
C SER A 112 -2.88 6.31 5.02
N PHE A 113 -2.63 7.43 5.67
CA PHE A 113 -1.27 7.86 6.01
C PHE A 113 -0.97 7.64 7.47
N SER A 114 0.18 7.04 7.74
CA SER A 114 0.70 6.88 9.09
C SER A 114 1.67 8.03 9.38
N TYR A 115 1.25 8.97 10.22
CA TYR A 115 2.10 10.09 10.60
C TYR A 115 1.80 10.51 12.04
N ASP A 116 2.86 10.54 12.84
CA ASP A 116 2.82 10.99 14.23
C ASP A 116 4.20 11.47 14.65
N GLN A 117 4.41 11.72 15.94
CA GLN A 117 5.70 12.18 16.43
C GLN A 117 6.85 11.19 16.16
N PHE A 118 6.54 9.91 15.99
CA PHE A 118 7.55 8.88 15.72
C PHE A 118 7.94 8.85 14.25
N HIS A 119 6.97 9.02 13.36
CA HIS A 119 7.22 9.09 11.91
C HIS A 119 7.93 10.38 11.52
N LYS A 120 7.71 11.45 12.26
CA LYS A 120 8.28 12.77 12.01
C LYS A 120 9.80 12.75 11.85
N GLU A 121 10.48 11.83 12.52
CA GLU A 121 11.93 11.70 12.41
C GLU A 121 12.40 11.21 11.05
N PHE A 122 11.53 10.54 10.28
CA PHE A 122 11.89 9.85 9.05
C PHE A 122 11.16 10.41 7.82
N ILE A 123 9.96 10.97 8.03
CA ILE A 123 9.07 11.41 6.95
C ILE A 123 8.70 12.85 7.15
N ASP A 124 8.90 13.67 6.11
CA ASP A 124 8.48 15.05 6.11
C ASP A 124 6.96 15.12 5.88
N LEU A 125 6.25 15.80 6.74
CA LEU A 125 4.80 16.02 6.59
C LEU A 125 4.47 16.62 5.22
N GLN A 126 5.35 17.45 4.66
CA GLN A 126 5.14 18.04 3.35
C GLN A 126 4.95 16.97 2.27
N ASN A 127 5.63 15.82 2.39
CA ASN A 127 5.46 14.73 1.43
C ASN A 127 4.01 14.23 1.43
N ILE A 128 3.42 14.08 2.61
CA ILE A 128 2.02 13.66 2.72
C ILE A 128 1.09 14.73 2.15
N LEU A 129 1.33 16.00 2.47
CA LEU A 129 0.52 17.10 1.96
C LEU A 129 0.59 17.19 0.45
N ASN A 130 1.76 16.94 -0.14
CA ASN A 130 1.91 16.91 -1.59
C ASN A 130 1.00 15.87 -2.25
N ILE A 131 0.86 14.71 -1.62
CA ILE A 131 -0.02 13.65 -2.14
C ILE A 131 -1.49 14.03 -1.97
N VAL A 132 -1.84 14.58 -0.82
CA VAL A 132 -3.23 14.98 -0.53
C VAL A 132 -3.72 16.04 -1.50
N ASP A 133 -2.84 16.93 -1.95
CA ASP A 133 -3.19 18.03 -2.85
C ASP A 133 -3.31 17.61 -4.32
N ILE A 134 -3.04 16.36 -4.64
CA ILE A 134 -3.17 15.86 -6.02
C ILE A 134 -4.67 15.64 -6.38
#